data_132ea7f362b0ce64180b856c08701eb2
#
_entry.id   132ea7f362b0ce64180b856c08701eb2
#
_cell.length_a   1.000
_cell.length_b   1.000
_cell.length_c   1.000
_cell.angle_alpha   90.00
_cell.angle_beta   90.00
_cell.angle_gamma   90.00
#
_symmetry.space_group_name_H-M   'P 1'
#
loop_
_entity.id
_entity.type
_entity.pdbx_description
1 polymer ?
#
loop_
_entity_poly.entity_id
_entity_poly.type
_entity_poly.pdbx_seq_one_letter_code
_entity_poly.pdbx_strand_id
1 'polypeptide(L)'
;MVESPFSGLLELGKFGTVLADPPWLFANRTGKMAPEHKRLFRYRTMTNEEIMALPVGDLVLPKSHLYLWVPNALIELGLQVMEAWGFTYKTNVVWYKIRKDGGPDRRGVGFYFRNVTELVLFGVKGGLRTLPPGRRMPNIIISQKREHSRKPDELYSIIEQCSPGPYLELFARHARPGWVAWGNEVQNDIIEIKGVPIQQELELVE
;
A
#
# COMPACT_ATOMS: atom_id res chain seq x y z
N MET A 1 14.45 25.44 -5.55
CA MET A 1 14.01 24.36 -4.65
C MET A 1 13.05 23.50 -5.45
N VAL A 2 13.29 22.21 -5.56
CA VAL A 2 12.35 21.31 -6.23
C VAL A 2 11.16 21.15 -5.29
N GLU A 3 9.97 21.49 -5.79
CA GLU A 3 8.72 21.35 -5.02
C GLU A 3 8.48 19.88 -4.65
N SER A 4 8.05 19.61 -3.42
CA SER A 4 7.76 18.26 -2.98
C SER A 4 6.65 17.64 -3.85
N PRO A 5 6.77 16.38 -4.30
CA PRO A 5 5.71 15.71 -5.04
C PRO A 5 4.39 15.63 -4.25
N PHE A 6 4.45 15.91 -2.95
CA PHE A 6 3.34 15.85 -2.00
C PHE A 6 2.89 17.21 -1.49
N SER A 7 3.26 18.33 -2.15
CA SER A 7 2.90 19.69 -1.69
C SER A 7 1.40 19.80 -1.38
N GLY A 8 0.52 19.40 -2.29
CA GLY A 8 -0.93 19.41 -2.07
C GLY A 8 -1.40 18.48 -0.97
N LEU A 9 -0.73 17.35 -0.72
CA LEU A 9 -1.08 16.44 0.38
C LEU A 9 -0.70 17.02 1.75
N LEU A 10 0.41 17.76 1.83
CA LEU A 10 0.84 18.39 3.07
C LEU A 10 -0.15 19.45 3.57
N GLU A 11 -0.86 20.10 2.65
CA GLU A 11 -1.92 21.08 2.97
C GLU A 11 -3.17 20.43 3.58
N LEU A 12 -3.41 19.15 3.29
CA LEU A 12 -4.54 18.38 3.83
C LEU A 12 -4.34 17.94 5.29
N GLY A 13 -3.13 18.07 5.82
CA GLY A 13 -2.78 17.66 7.18
C GLY A 13 -2.01 16.35 7.24
N LYS A 14 -2.11 15.65 8.36
CA LYS A 14 -1.36 14.41 8.62
C LYS A 14 -2.30 13.20 8.66
N PHE A 15 -1.79 12.08 8.15
CA PHE A 15 -2.54 10.83 8.04
C PHE A 15 -2.18 9.85 9.16
N GLY A 16 -3.20 9.18 9.70
CA GLY A 16 -3.03 8.11 10.69
C GLY A 16 -2.61 6.79 10.05
N THR A 17 -2.98 6.59 8.79
CA THR A 17 -2.67 5.35 8.06
C THR A 17 -2.41 5.63 6.59
N VAL A 18 -1.37 4.97 6.07
CA VAL A 18 -1.01 4.98 4.64
C VAL A 18 -1.11 3.55 4.07
N LEU A 19 -1.78 3.43 2.93
CA LEU A 19 -1.70 2.27 2.03
C LEU A 19 -0.90 2.69 0.80
N ALA A 20 0.06 1.87 0.37
CA ALA A 20 0.87 2.15 -0.81
C ALA A 20 1.08 0.91 -1.68
N ASP A 21 0.96 1.07 -3.00
CA ASP A 21 1.27 0.06 -4.02
C ASP A 21 2.25 0.65 -5.06
N PRO A 22 3.54 0.85 -4.68
CA PRO A 22 4.51 1.49 -5.58
C PRO A 22 4.65 0.74 -6.91
N PRO A 23 4.92 1.46 -8.01
CA PRO A 23 5.17 0.86 -9.31
C PRO A 23 6.58 0.27 -9.39
N TRP A 24 6.79 -0.84 -8.68
CA TRP A 24 8.08 -1.50 -8.51
C TRP A 24 8.77 -1.82 -9.83
N LEU A 25 10.06 -1.51 -9.93
CA LEU A 25 10.90 -1.88 -11.07
C LEU A 25 11.38 -3.33 -10.90
N PHE A 26 10.98 -4.21 -11.82
CA PHE A 26 11.50 -5.57 -11.90
C PHE A 26 12.69 -5.63 -12.85
N ALA A 27 13.90 -5.74 -12.32
CA ALA A 27 15.07 -6.06 -13.12
C ALA A 27 15.15 -7.59 -13.37
N ASN A 28 14.91 -8.03 -14.60
CA ASN A 28 15.06 -9.44 -14.96
C ASN A 28 16.48 -9.70 -15.44
N ARG A 29 17.27 -10.48 -14.69
CA ARG A 29 18.70 -10.78 -15.00
C ARG A 29 18.89 -11.50 -16.35
N THR A 30 17.86 -12.09 -16.93
CA THR A 30 17.95 -12.89 -18.16
C THR A 30 17.63 -12.13 -19.44
N GLY A 31 17.27 -10.85 -19.37
CA GLY A 31 16.90 -10.04 -20.54
C GLY A 31 15.66 -10.54 -21.33
N LYS A 32 15.13 -11.70 -21.01
CA LYS A 32 13.88 -12.19 -21.60
C LYS A 32 12.70 -11.63 -20.83
N MET A 33 12.09 -10.59 -21.36
CA MET A 33 10.82 -10.09 -20.83
C MET A 33 9.75 -11.18 -21.04
N ALA A 34 9.16 -11.65 -19.94
CA ALA A 34 7.93 -12.40 -20.01
C ALA A 34 6.83 -11.55 -20.70
N PRO A 35 5.89 -12.16 -21.46
CA PRO A 35 4.84 -11.41 -22.17
C PRO A 35 4.06 -10.46 -21.29
N GLU A 36 3.98 -10.74 -19.99
CA GLU A 36 3.35 -9.90 -18.97
C GLU A 36 4.14 -8.64 -18.69
N HIS A 37 5.48 -8.65 -18.80
CA HIS A 37 6.32 -7.46 -18.65
C HIS A 37 6.17 -6.47 -19.82
N LYS A 38 5.77 -6.93 -21.03
CA LYS A 38 5.39 -6.02 -22.12
C LYS A 38 4.18 -5.13 -21.76
N ARG A 39 3.39 -5.53 -20.79
CA ARG A 39 2.25 -4.75 -20.27
C ARG A 39 2.67 -3.70 -19.22
N LEU A 40 3.84 -3.87 -18.56
CA LEU A 40 4.42 -2.89 -17.64
C LEU A 40 4.88 -1.61 -18.35
N PHE A 41 5.06 -1.62 -19.68
CA PHE A 41 5.29 -0.38 -20.46
C PHE A 41 4.12 0.62 -20.44
N ARG A 42 2.97 0.25 -19.90
CA ARG A 42 1.83 1.18 -19.74
C ARG A 42 1.99 2.15 -18.56
N TYR A 43 2.86 1.82 -17.60
CA TYR A 43 3.06 2.63 -16.40
C TYR A 43 4.54 2.93 -16.25
N ARG A 44 4.87 4.20 -15.97
CA ARG A 44 6.23 4.58 -15.60
C ARG A 44 6.55 3.89 -14.28
N THR A 45 7.45 2.90 -14.31
CA THR A 45 8.01 2.31 -13.09
C THR A 45 8.95 3.31 -12.42
N MET A 46 9.04 3.24 -11.10
CA MET A 46 9.99 4.01 -10.32
C MET A 46 11.18 3.12 -9.94
N THR A 47 12.37 3.72 -9.88
CA THR A 47 13.53 3.02 -9.31
C THR A 47 13.34 2.87 -7.80
N ASN A 48 14.15 2.00 -7.20
CA ASN A 48 14.10 1.76 -5.76
C ASN A 48 14.45 3.04 -4.98
N GLU A 49 15.44 3.78 -5.49
CA GLU A 49 15.91 5.05 -4.94
C GLU A 49 14.82 6.13 -5.01
N GLU A 50 14.10 6.19 -6.14
CA GLU A 50 12.97 7.13 -6.30
C GLU A 50 11.85 6.81 -5.31
N ILE A 51 11.53 5.52 -5.08
CA ILE A 51 10.50 5.12 -4.11
C ILE A 51 10.95 5.45 -2.68
N MET A 52 12.18 5.10 -2.30
CA MET A 52 12.72 5.40 -0.97
C MET A 52 12.83 6.90 -0.68
N ALA A 53 13.11 7.70 -1.71
CA ALA A 53 13.25 9.15 -1.57
C ALA A 53 11.92 9.90 -1.39
N LEU A 54 10.77 9.24 -1.54
CA LEU A 54 9.47 9.88 -1.29
C LEU A 54 9.33 10.25 0.20
N PRO A 55 8.98 11.51 0.53
CA PRO A 55 8.91 11.98 1.92
C PRO A 55 7.60 11.55 2.60
N VAL A 56 7.30 10.24 2.58
CA VAL A 56 6.07 9.68 3.17
C VAL A 56 6.02 9.92 4.67
N GLY A 57 7.18 9.92 5.32
CA GLY A 57 7.29 10.23 6.75
C GLY A 57 6.76 11.61 7.15
N ASP A 58 6.75 12.57 6.20
CA ASP A 58 6.26 13.93 6.42
C ASP A 58 4.73 14.05 6.30
N LEU A 59 4.08 13.04 5.71
CA LEU A 59 2.63 13.01 5.52
C LEU A 59 1.87 12.40 6.71
N VAL A 60 2.57 11.79 7.66
CA VAL A 60 1.92 10.96 8.68
C VAL A 60 2.01 11.54 10.08
N LEU A 61 1.04 11.16 10.89
CA LEU A 61 1.05 11.45 12.33
C LEU A 61 2.25 10.78 13.03
N PRO A 62 2.70 11.28 14.19
CA PRO A 62 3.78 10.66 14.98
C PRO A 62 3.49 9.20 15.35
N LYS A 63 2.20 8.86 15.53
CA LYS A 63 1.71 7.49 15.72
C LYS A 63 0.85 7.11 14.52
N SER A 64 1.36 6.21 13.66
CA SER A 64 0.71 5.87 12.39
C SER A 64 1.04 4.47 11.93
N HIS A 65 0.25 3.98 10.97
CA HIS A 65 0.42 2.67 10.35
C HIS A 65 0.74 2.79 8.86
N LEU A 66 1.52 1.85 8.34
CA LEU A 66 1.81 1.69 6.92
C LEU A 66 1.43 0.28 6.48
N TYR A 67 0.71 0.19 5.37
CA TYR A 67 0.44 -1.03 4.61
C TYR A 67 1.09 -0.88 3.24
N LEU A 68 2.12 -1.68 2.98
CA LEU A 68 2.93 -1.59 1.77
C LEU A 68 2.80 -2.87 0.94
N TRP A 69 2.17 -2.78 -0.23
CA TRP A 69 2.15 -3.89 -1.19
C TRP A 69 3.54 -4.14 -1.73
N VAL A 70 4.00 -5.39 -1.60
CA VAL A 70 5.33 -5.80 -2.06
C VAL A 70 5.25 -7.12 -2.81
N PRO A 71 5.81 -7.19 -4.02
CA PRO A 71 5.98 -8.47 -4.71
C PRO A 71 6.87 -9.43 -3.91
N ASN A 72 6.56 -10.73 -3.93
CA ASN A 72 7.32 -11.74 -3.17
C ASN A 72 8.84 -11.70 -3.45
N ALA A 73 9.24 -11.37 -4.67
CA ALA A 73 10.65 -11.28 -5.05
C ALA A 73 11.37 -10.02 -4.52
N LEU A 74 10.63 -9.04 -4.00
CA LEU A 74 11.16 -7.73 -3.59
C LEU A 74 10.95 -7.45 -2.10
N ILE A 75 10.78 -8.48 -1.26
CA ILE A 75 10.51 -8.33 0.18
C ILE A 75 11.61 -7.52 0.86
N GLU A 76 12.88 -7.83 0.58
CA GLU A 76 14.03 -7.11 1.14
C GLU A 76 13.97 -5.61 0.81
N LEU A 77 13.67 -5.28 -0.43
CA LEU A 77 13.50 -3.90 -0.87
C LEU A 77 12.29 -3.24 -0.19
N GLY A 78 11.18 -3.95 -0.05
CA GLY A 78 10.00 -3.45 0.66
C GLY A 78 10.31 -3.09 2.11
N LEU A 79 11.16 -3.86 2.79
CA LEU A 79 11.62 -3.55 4.14
C LEU A 79 12.50 -2.29 4.17
N GLN A 80 13.39 -2.12 3.20
CA GLN A 80 14.22 -0.92 3.06
C GLN A 80 13.38 0.35 2.80
N VAL A 81 12.38 0.25 1.91
CA VAL A 81 11.43 1.35 1.65
C VAL A 81 10.66 1.72 2.91
N MET A 82 10.19 0.73 3.65
CA MET A 82 9.46 0.95 4.90
C MET A 82 10.32 1.70 5.93
N GLU A 83 11.59 1.30 6.08
CA GLU A 83 12.56 1.96 6.97
C GLU A 83 12.86 3.39 6.49
N ALA A 84 13.09 3.60 5.20
CA ALA A 84 13.33 4.92 4.61
C ALA A 84 12.15 5.89 4.84
N TRP A 85 10.93 5.38 4.87
CA TRP A 85 9.72 6.16 5.19
C TRP A 85 9.47 6.35 6.69
N GLY A 86 10.36 5.81 7.55
CA GLY A 86 10.32 5.97 9.00
C GLY A 86 9.39 5.01 9.74
N PHE A 87 9.06 3.87 9.12
CA PHE A 87 8.24 2.83 9.75
C PHE A 87 9.06 1.60 10.11
N THR A 88 8.72 1.00 11.25
CA THR A 88 9.28 -0.28 11.68
C THR A 88 8.36 -1.42 11.28
N TYR A 89 8.86 -2.38 10.51
CA TYR A 89 8.12 -3.60 10.17
C TYR A 89 7.69 -4.37 11.42
N LYS A 90 6.45 -4.88 11.42
CA LYS A 90 5.89 -5.68 12.52
C LYS A 90 5.39 -7.04 12.06
N THR A 91 4.67 -7.09 10.94
CA THR A 91 4.06 -8.30 10.39
C THR A 91 3.64 -8.05 8.94
N ASN A 92 2.92 -8.99 8.36
CA ASN A 92 2.35 -8.83 7.02
C ASN A 92 0.92 -9.35 6.95
N VAL A 93 0.19 -8.93 5.92
CA VAL A 93 -1.05 -9.56 5.48
C VAL A 93 -0.77 -10.26 4.15
N VAL A 94 -1.21 -11.50 4.01
CA VAL A 94 -1.01 -12.30 2.80
C VAL A 94 -2.30 -12.34 2.00
N TRP A 95 -2.27 -11.93 0.75
CA TRP A 95 -3.35 -12.20 -0.17
C TRP A 95 -3.09 -13.54 -0.86
N TYR A 96 -3.89 -14.56 -0.53
CA TYR A 96 -3.90 -15.87 -1.19
C TYR A 96 -4.93 -15.84 -2.33
N LYS A 97 -4.44 -15.98 -3.56
CA LYS A 97 -5.23 -15.93 -4.78
C LYS A 97 -5.78 -17.32 -5.12
N ILE A 98 -7.10 -17.41 -5.16
CA ILE A 98 -7.80 -18.65 -5.48
C ILE A 98 -8.50 -18.56 -6.83
N ARG A 99 -8.81 -19.73 -7.40
CA ARG A 99 -9.70 -19.91 -8.56
C ARG A 99 -11.15 -20.01 -8.11
N LYS A 100 -12.08 -20.08 -9.09
CA LYS A 100 -13.52 -20.25 -8.83
C LYS A 100 -13.84 -21.56 -8.09
N ASP A 101 -13.02 -22.60 -8.26
CA ASP A 101 -13.15 -23.89 -7.59
C ASP A 101 -12.49 -23.93 -6.19
N GLY A 102 -12.02 -22.79 -5.68
CA GLY A 102 -11.34 -22.66 -4.38
C GLY A 102 -9.86 -23.10 -4.38
N GLY A 103 -9.38 -23.71 -5.45
CA GLY A 103 -7.97 -24.10 -5.57
C GLY A 103 -7.04 -22.90 -5.81
N PRO A 104 -5.71 -23.08 -5.64
CA PRO A 104 -4.74 -22.01 -5.84
C PRO A 104 -4.75 -21.48 -7.29
N ASP A 105 -4.61 -20.16 -7.47
CA ASP A 105 -4.47 -19.56 -8.80
C ASP A 105 -3.12 -19.96 -9.41
N ARG A 106 -3.16 -20.80 -10.47
CA ARG A 106 -1.96 -21.30 -11.13
C ARG A 106 -1.43 -20.39 -12.23
N ARG A 107 -2.01 -19.23 -12.43
CA ARG A 107 -1.62 -18.24 -13.46
C ARG A 107 -0.53 -17.28 -12.99
N GLY A 108 -0.07 -17.43 -11.75
CA GLY A 108 1.03 -16.65 -11.21
C GLY A 108 2.36 -16.91 -11.92
N VAL A 109 3.20 -15.88 -12.01
CA VAL A 109 4.56 -15.96 -12.57
C VAL A 109 5.55 -16.17 -11.43
N GLY A 110 6.56 -16.95 -11.65
CA GLY A 110 7.65 -17.14 -10.70
C GLY A 110 8.69 -18.10 -11.24
N PHE A 111 9.97 -17.85 -10.96
CA PHE A 111 11.09 -18.67 -11.45
C PHE A 111 11.17 -20.01 -10.74
N TYR A 112 11.01 -20.02 -9.43
CA TYR A 112 11.13 -21.23 -8.61
C TYR A 112 9.77 -21.83 -8.31
N PHE A 113 8.83 -21.00 -7.87
CA PHE A 113 7.46 -21.40 -7.58
C PHE A 113 6.47 -20.46 -8.27
N ARG A 114 5.29 -20.99 -8.66
CA ARG A 114 4.19 -20.16 -9.16
C ARG A 114 3.64 -19.34 -8.01
N ASN A 115 3.82 -18.01 -8.05
CA ASN A 115 3.36 -17.13 -7.01
C ASN A 115 1.82 -17.04 -7.00
N VAL A 116 1.22 -17.62 -5.99
CA VAL A 116 -0.23 -17.57 -5.73
C VAL A 116 -0.57 -16.59 -4.62
N THR A 117 0.44 -15.93 -4.08
CA THR A 117 0.30 -14.93 -3.01
C THR A 117 0.85 -13.59 -3.42
N GLU A 118 0.34 -12.53 -2.81
CA GLU A 118 0.98 -11.21 -2.71
C GLU A 118 1.05 -10.79 -1.25
N LEU A 119 2.02 -9.96 -0.90
CA LEU A 119 2.26 -9.53 0.46
C LEU A 119 1.93 -8.04 0.64
N VAL A 120 1.32 -7.72 1.77
CA VAL A 120 1.22 -6.37 2.32
C VAL A 120 2.06 -6.33 3.58
N LEU A 121 3.20 -5.66 3.56
CA LEU A 121 4.00 -5.45 4.76
C LEU A 121 3.27 -4.44 5.66
N PHE A 122 3.19 -4.75 6.95
CA PHE A 122 2.61 -3.88 7.95
C PHE A 122 3.71 -3.27 8.82
N GLY A 123 3.75 -1.94 8.84
CA GLY A 123 4.71 -1.15 9.60
C GLY A 123 4.04 -0.17 10.54
N VAL A 124 4.77 0.19 11.60
CA VAL A 124 4.30 1.08 12.66
C VAL A 124 5.31 2.19 12.88
N LYS A 125 4.82 3.42 13.02
CA LYS A 125 5.57 4.58 13.52
C LYS A 125 5.03 4.94 14.90
N GLY A 126 5.90 5.26 15.86
CA GLY A 126 5.51 5.75 17.19
C GLY A 126 4.83 4.73 18.11
N GLY A 127 5.02 3.41 17.89
CA GLY A 127 4.59 2.38 18.82
C GLY A 127 3.07 2.12 18.89
N LEU A 128 2.31 2.54 17.86
CA LEU A 128 0.86 2.37 17.79
C LEU A 128 0.48 0.88 17.60
N ARG A 129 -0.41 0.36 18.45
CA ARG A 129 -1.02 -0.97 18.26
C ARG A 129 -2.21 -0.90 17.32
N THR A 130 -2.56 -2.03 16.68
CA THR A 130 -3.81 -2.15 15.95
C THR A 130 -5.00 -1.91 16.87
N LEU A 131 -6.03 -1.25 16.34
CA LEU A 131 -7.23 -0.89 17.09
C LEU A 131 -8.13 -2.12 17.36
N PRO A 132 -8.90 -2.16 18.46
CA PRO A 132 -10.01 -3.07 18.59
C PRO A 132 -11.16 -2.68 17.62
N PRO A 133 -11.91 -3.61 17.03
CA PRO A 133 -11.86 -5.07 17.19
C PRO A 133 -10.82 -5.77 16.30
N GLY A 134 -10.12 -5.04 15.40
CA GLY A 134 -9.20 -5.60 14.40
C GLY A 134 -7.94 -6.26 14.96
N ARG A 135 -7.67 -6.08 16.26
CA ARG A 135 -6.44 -6.58 16.92
C ARG A 135 -6.23 -8.09 16.83
N ARG A 136 -7.27 -8.86 16.53
CA ARG A 136 -7.21 -10.32 16.42
C ARG A 136 -7.58 -10.83 15.03
N MET A 137 -7.63 -9.96 14.04
CA MET A 137 -7.93 -10.38 12.67
C MET A 137 -6.82 -11.29 12.12
N PRO A 138 -7.21 -12.37 11.40
CA PRO A 138 -6.25 -13.17 10.66
C PRO A 138 -5.51 -12.32 9.62
N ASN A 139 -4.21 -12.54 9.47
CA ASN A 139 -3.37 -11.82 8.52
C ASN A 139 -3.42 -12.44 7.10
N ILE A 140 -4.58 -12.89 6.67
CA ILE A 140 -4.79 -13.52 5.37
C ILE A 140 -6.07 -13.01 4.71
N ILE A 141 -5.98 -12.75 3.41
CA ILE A 141 -7.11 -12.49 2.52
C ILE A 141 -7.16 -13.64 1.52
N ILE A 142 -8.31 -14.30 1.41
CA ILE A 142 -8.54 -15.39 0.47
C ILE A 142 -9.60 -14.91 -0.51
N SER A 143 -9.17 -14.60 -1.74
CA SER A 143 -10.12 -14.14 -2.77
C SER A 143 -9.63 -14.45 -4.16
N GLN A 144 -10.57 -14.40 -5.12
CA GLN A 144 -10.24 -14.56 -6.53
C GLN A 144 -9.50 -13.33 -7.03
N LYS A 145 -8.55 -13.56 -7.96
CA LYS A 145 -7.95 -12.48 -8.72
C LYS A 145 -9.04 -11.81 -9.56
N ARG A 146 -9.21 -10.52 -9.38
CA ARG A 146 -10.10 -9.68 -10.17
C ARG A 146 -9.39 -9.24 -11.46
N GLU A 147 -9.86 -8.20 -12.11
CA GLU A 147 -9.23 -7.61 -13.30
C GLU A 147 -7.73 -7.30 -13.10
N HIS A 148 -7.00 -7.06 -14.18
CA HIS A 148 -5.56 -6.86 -14.13
C HIS A 148 -5.12 -5.84 -13.07
N SER A 149 -4.22 -6.28 -12.17
CA SER A 149 -3.60 -5.50 -11.11
C SER A 149 -4.53 -4.96 -10.02
N ARG A 150 -5.84 -5.26 -10.05
CA ARG A 150 -6.77 -4.83 -9.00
C ARG A 150 -6.50 -5.65 -7.72
N LYS A 151 -6.20 -4.93 -6.65
CA LYS A 151 -6.01 -5.49 -5.32
C LYS A 151 -7.37 -5.84 -4.68
N PRO A 152 -7.40 -6.74 -3.69
CA PRO A 152 -8.64 -7.13 -3.01
C PRO A 152 -9.19 -5.97 -2.18
N ASP A 153 -10.49 -5.68 -2.34
CA ASP A 153 -11.17 -4.61 -1.59
C ASP A 153 -11.28 -4.95 -0.10
N GLU A 154 -11.15 -6.23 0.26
CA GLU A 154 -11.14 -6.74 1.62
C GLU A 154 -10.03 -6.12 2.48
N LEU A 155 -8.90 -5.71 1.86
CA LEU A 155 -7.81 -5.07 2.57
C LEU A 155 -8.23 -3.73 3.19
N TYR A 156 -9.04 -2.94 2.51
CA TYR A 156 -9.51 -1.66 3.05
C TYR A 156 -10.33 -1.86 4.32
N SER A 157 -11.22 -2.86 4.32
CA SER A 157 -12.02 -3.19 5.50
C SER A 157 -11.15 -3.64 6.68
N ILE A 158 -10.06 -4.37 6.41
CA ILE A 158 -9.07 -4.75 7.43
C ILE A 158 -8.38 -3.50 7.97
N ILE A 159 -7.92 -2.61 7.09
CA ILE A 159 -7.23 -1.38 7.48
C ILE A 159 -8.13 -0.50 8.35
N GLU A 160 -9.36 -0.25 7.91
CA GLU A 160 -10.32 0.61 8.61
C GLU A 160 -10.69 0.08 10.01
N GLN A 161 -10.66 -1.24 10.21
CA GLN A 161 -10.90 -1.86 11.52
C GLN A 161 -9.65 -1.90 12.41
N CYS A 162 -8.46 -1.95 11.81
CA CYS A 162 -7.20 -2.15 12.54
C CYS A 162 -6.43 -0.85 12.81
N SER A 163 -6.72 0.22 12.09
CA SER A 163 -5.85 1.39 12.01
C SER A 163 -6.62 2.70 12.06
N PRO A 164 -6.05 3.77 12.63
CA PRO A 164 -6.72 5.05 12.73
C PRO A 164 -6.71 5.80 11.38
N GLY A 165 -7.77 6.55 11.11
CA GLY A 165 -7.75 7.58 10.08
C GLY A 165 -6.98 8.84 10.54
N PRO A 166 -6.89 9.86 9.70
CA PRO A 166 -7.30 9.86 8.29
C PRO A 166 -6.48 8.90 7.43
N TYR A 167 -7.09 8.39 6.34
CA TYR A 167 -6.49 7.39 5.46
C TYR A 167 -5.95 8.02 4.19
N LEU A 168 -4.74 7.62 3.78
CA LEU A 168 -4.10 8.00 2.51
C LEU A 168 -3.76 6.75 1.71
N GLU A 169 -4.13 6.73 0.44
CA GLU A 169 -3.65 5.74 -0.53
C GLU A 169 -2.68 6.40 -1.51
N LEU A 170 -1.42 5.96 -1.48
CA LEU A 170 -0.39 6.35 -2.44
C LEU A 170 -0.37 5.40 -3.62
N PHE A 171 -0.17 5.94 -4.83
CA PHE A 171 -0.23 5.23 -6.10
C PHE A 171 -1.63 4.65 -6.39
N ALA A 172 -2.65 5.34 -5.89
CA ALA A 172 -4.05 4.99 -6.07
C ALA A 172 -4.43 4.99 -7.54
N ARG A 173 -5.31 4.05 -7.92
CA ARG A 173 -5.90 3.98 -9.27
C ARG A 173 -7.33 4.45 -9.31
N HIS A 174 -8.01 4.45 -8.18
CA HIS A 174 -9.39 4.86 -8.04
C HIS A 174 -9.56 5.60 -6.71
N ALA A 175 -10.40 6.65 -6.73
CA ALA A 175 -10.83 7.30 -5.51
C ALA A 175 -11.75 6.38 -4.69
N ARG A 176 -11.66 6.48 -3.36
CA ARG A 176 -12.50 5.74 -2.43
C ARG A 176 -13.07 6.68 -1.36
N PRO A 177 -14.37 6.62 -1.05
CA PRO A 177 -14.95 7.40 0.03
C PRO A 177 -14.20 7.17 1.36
N GLY A 178 -13.88 8.26 2.07
CA GLY A 178 -13.15 8.22 3.34
C GLY A 178 -11.62 8.10 3.22
N TRP A 179 -11.09 8.04 1.98
CA TRP A 179 -9.67 7.97 1.69
C TRP A 179 -9.22 9.16 0.84
N VAL A 180 -8.07 9.71 1.18
CA VAL A 180 -7.34 10.59 0.26
C VAL A 180 -6.56 9.70 -0.70
N ALA A 181 -6.70 9.94 -1.99
CA ALA A 181 -6.02 9.19 -3.03
C ALA A 181 -5.00 10.07 -3.75
N TRP A 182 -3.78 9.55 -3.91
CA TRP A 182 -2.73 10.16 -4.70
C TRP A 182 -2.13 9.13 -5.68
N GLY A 183 -2.14 9.45 -6.97
CA GLY A 183 -1.64 8.55 -8.02
C GLY A 183 -1.87 9.11 -9.42
N ASN A 184 -1.18 8.55 -10.42
CA ASN A 184 -1.23 9.05 -11.80
C ASN A 184 -2.53 8.73 -12.54
N GLU A 185 -3.32 7.77 -12.05
CA GLU A 185 -4.60 7.34 -12.66
C GLU A 185 -5.81 7.98 -11.99
N VAL A 186 -5.63 8.58 -10.84
CA VAL A 186 -6.67 9.35 -10.16
C VAL A 186 -6.61 10.77 -10.72
N GLN A 187 -7.62 11.20 -11.47
CA GLN A 187 -7.81 12.62 -11.74
C GLN A 187 -7.86 13.31 -10.38
N ASN A 188 -7.07 14.38 -10.21
CA ASN A 188 -6.82 15.10 -8.96
C ASN A 188 -8.10 15.43 -8.15
N ASP A 189 -8.83 14.43 -7.72
CA ASP A 189 -9.98 14.52 -6.80
C ASP A 189 -9.55 14.87 -5.36
N ILE A 190 -8.35 15.44 -5.20
CA ILE A 190 -7.90 16.11 -3.98
C ILE A 190 -8.91 17.21 -3.53
N ILE A 191 -9.83 17.60 -4.41
CA ILE A 191 -10.70 18.79 -4.20
C ILE A 191 -12.03 18.45 -3.52
N GLU A 192 -12.47 17.21 -3.41
CA GLU A 192 -13.83 16.91 -2.89
C GLU A 192 -13.91 16.24 -1.52
N ILE A 193 -12.87 16.28 -0.70
CA ILE A 193 -13.03 15.94 0.72
C ILE A 193 -13.37 17.21 1.53
N LYS A 194 -14.33 17.99 1.07
CA LYS A 194 -15.02 18.96 1.89
C LYS A 194 -15.97 18.21 2.81
N GLY A 195 -15.52 17.96 4.05
CA GLY A 195 -16.41 17.43 5.09
C GLY A 195 -15.83 16.40 6.06
N VAL A 196 -14.58 16.00 5.93
CA VAL A 196 -13.92 15.22 6.98
C VAL A 196 -13.18 16.19 7.90
N PRO A 197 -13.62 16.38 9.15
CA PRO A 197 -12.85 17.19 10.10
C PRO A 197 -11.51 16.51 10.35
N ILE A 198 -10.41 17.13 9.91
CA ILE A 198 -9.02 16.65 10.10
C ILE A 198 -8.55 16.88 11.56
N GLN A 199 -9.41 17.37 12.43
CA GLN A 199 -9.11 17.60 13.84
C GLN A 199 -10.02 16.78 14.73
N GLN A 200 -9.62 15.57 15.05
CA GLN A 200 -9.80 15.01 16.37
C GLN A 200 -8.44 14.58 16.88
N GLU A 201 -7.90 15.36 17.80
CA GLU A 201 -6.91 14.87 18.75
C GLU A 201 -7.53 13.62 19.38
N LEU A 202 -6.98 12.47 19.03
CA LEU A 202 -7.28 11.24 19.74
C LEU A 202 -6.71 11.42 21.16
N GLU A 203 -7.55 11.86 22.10
CA GLU A 203 -7.30 11.59 23.50
C GLU A 203 -7.14 10.08 23.65
N LEU A 204 -5.88 9.68 23.75
CA LEU A 204 -5.51 8.29 24.02
C LEU A 204 -5.95 8.01 25.45
N VAL A 205 -7.06 7.31 25.61
CA VAL A 205 -7.39 6.63 26.86
C VAL A 205 -6.26 5.64 27.13
N GLU A 206 -5.53 5.87 28.19
CA GLU A 206 -4.45 5.04 28.74
C GLU A 206 -4.88 3.58 29.02
#